data_7297601e04e084668f5d058ba563fc77
#
_entry.id   7297601e04e084668f5d058ba563fc77
#
_cell.length_a   1.000
_cell.length_b   1.000
_cell.length_c   1.000
_cell.angle_alpha   90.00
_cell.angle_beta   90.00
_cell.angle_gamma   90.00
#
_symmetry.space_group_name_H-M   'P 1'
#
loop_
_entity.id
_entity.type
_entity.pdbx_description
1 polymer ?
#
loop_
_entity_poly.entity_id
_entity_poly.type
_entity_poly.pdbx_seq_one_letter_code
_entity_poly.pdbx_strand_id
1 'polypeptide(L)'
;GSGSVIYPATDWRKELLKDFTMNQRVNLNITGGGDVARYYVAASYSQDNGILEVDKNSNFNNNIKQRVYTLRSNVNINATKTTELIVRLSGVFDDYNGPLYGGSAMYNLIMKSNPVLFPAKYPKDEAHAYTKHTLFGNAENGQYLNPYAEMVRGYKESGRSNLSAQFEVKQDLKFLTEGLSARLLFNTSRISSYDVSRKLNPYYYKMTNYDYLTGDYQSG
;
A
#
# COMPACT_ATOMS: atom_id res chain seq x y z
N GLY A 1 -32.54 -10.35 20.65
CA GLY A 1 -32.93 -11.44 21.52
C GLY A 1 -31.77 -12.39 21.83
N SER A 2 -31.99 -13.36 22.74
CA SER A 2 -30.92 -14.28 23.19
C SER A 2 -30.14 -14.99 22.08
N GLY A 3 -30.79 -15.23 20.94
CA GLY A 3 -30.13 -15.84 19.78
C GLY A 3 -29.04 -14.98 19.11
N SER A 4 -28.99 -13.68 19.35
CA SER A 4 -28.00 -12.79 18.75
C SER A 4 -26.57 -12.96 19.31
N VAL A 5 -26.41 -13.62 20.43
CA VAL A 5 -25.11 -13.95 21.01
C VAL A 5 -24.58 -15.22 20.39
N ILE A 6 -25.44 -16.22 20.14
CA ILE A 6 -25.07 -17.50 19.51
C ILE A 6 -24.82 -17.30 17.99
N TYR A 7 -25.70 -16.54 17.36
CA TYR A 7 -25.67 -16.21 15.95
C TYR A 7 -25.55 -14.69 15.78
N PRO A 8 -24.33 -14.13 15.90
CA PRO A 8 -24.14 -12.70 15.74
C PRO A 8 -24.47 -12.28 14.32
N ALA A 9 -25.07 -11.11 14.17
CA ALA A 9 -25.24 -10.48 12.87
C ALA A 9 -24.09 -9.49 12.64
N THR A 10 -22.90 -10.00 12.42
CA THR A 10 -21.70 -9.19 12.23
C THR A 10 -21.75 -8.49 10.88
N ASP A 11 -21.90 -7.19 10.86
CA ASP A 11 -21.74 -6.40 9.64
C ASP A 11 -20.24 -6.13 9.39
N TRP A 12 -19.60 -7.06 8.71
CA TRP A 12 -18.17 -7.00 8.41
C TRP A 12 -17.76 -5.73 7.67
N ARG A 13 -18.65 -5.17 6.86
CA ARG A 13 -18.36 -3.94 6.13
C ARG A 13 -18.29 -2.76 7.09
N LYS A 14 -19.27 -2.62 7.95
CA LYS A 14 -19.34 -1.54 8.93
C LYS A 14 -18.25 -1.63 9.99
N GLU A 15 -17.85 -2.85 10.34
CA GLU A 15 -16.78 -3.08 11.32
C GLU A 15 -15.39 -2.75 10.78
N LEU A 16 -15.15 -2.98 9.49
CA LEU A 16 -13.79 -3.03 8.95
C LEU A 16 -13.51 -2.05 7.80
N LEU A 17 -14.54 -1.38 7.28
CA LEU A 17 -14.39 -0.41 6.20
C LEU A 17 -14.86 0.98 6.65
N LYS A 18 -14.10 1.98 6.24
CA LYS A 18 -14.48 3.40 6.35
C LYS A 18 -15.54 3.74 5.32
N ASP A 19 -16.37 4.73 5.62
CA ASP A 19 -17.35 5.26 4.68
C ASP A 19 -16.69 5.96 3.49
N PHE A 20 -15.53 6.59 3.70
CA PHE A 20 -14.78 7.28 2.65
C PHE A 20 -13.28 7.26 2.91
N THR A 21 -12.53 7.50 1.84
CA THR A 21 -11.09 7.73 1.88
C THR A 21 -10.72 8.94 1.04
N MET A 22 -9.59 9.55 1.34
CA MET A 22 -9.08 10.71 0.61
C MET A 22 -7.76 10.37 -0.06
N ASN A 23 -7.67 10.65 -1.36
CA ASN A 23 -6.45 10.53 -2.15
C ASN A 23 -5.93 11.92 -2.50
N GLN A 24 -4.62 12.06 -2.61
CA GLN A 24 -3.96 13.33 -2.92
C GLN A 24 -3.06 13.15 -4.14
N ARG A 25 -3.09 14.15 -5.02
CA ARG A 25 -2.20 14.20 -6.19
C ARG A 25 -1.72 15.62 -6.41
N VAL A 26 -0.40 15.76 -6.55
CA VAL A 26 0.25 17.03 -6.85
C VAL A 26 1.18 16.83 -8.03
N ASN A 27 1.12 17.70 -9.00
CA ASN A 27 2.00 17.70 -10.17
C ASN A 27 2.59 19.11 -10.32
N LEU A 28 3.90 19.16 -10.52
CA LEU A 28 4.65 20.37 -10.79
C LEU A 28 5.49 20.14 -12.04
N ASN A 29 5.49 21.10 -12.95
CA ASN A 29 6.42 21.12 -14.06
C ASN A 29 6.98 22.51 -14.28
N ILE A 30 8.25 22.55 -14.67
CA ILE A 30 8.99 23.77 -14.98
C ILE A 30 9.68 23.56 -16.32
N THR A 31 9.48 24.48 -17.21
CA THR A 31 10.16 24.48 -18.51
C THR A 31 10.79 25.84 -18.73
N GLY A 32 11.94 25.86 -19.37
CA GLY A 32 12.62 27.10 -19.68
C GLY A 32 13.82 26.85 -20.58
N GLY A 33 14.45 27.94 -20.95
CA GLY A 33 15.68 27.87 -21.73
C GLY A 33 15.85 29.02 -22.71
N GLY A 34 16.94 28.97 -23.45
CA GLY A 34 17.34 29.87 -24.49
C GLY A 34 18.16 29.15 -25.55
N ASP A 35 18.97 29.90 -26.29
CA ASP A 35 19.77 29.37 -27.42
C ASP A 35 20.83 28.35 -26.99
N VAL A 36 21.35 28.49 -25.74
CA VAL A 36 22.42 27.62 -25.23
C VAL A 36 21.88 26.39 -24.55
N ALA A 37 20.81 26.52 -23.77
CA ALA A 37 20.25 25.40 -23.03
C ALA A 37 18.73 25.48 -22.95
N ARG A 38 18.09 24.32 -22.98
CA ARG A 38 16.64 24.14 -22.76
C ARG A 38 16.46 23.05 -21.74
N TYR A 39 15.55 23.25 -20.81
CA TYR A 39 15.27 22.29 -19.76
C TYR A 39 13.77 22.10 -19.52
N TYR A 40 13.45 20.90 -19.11
CA TYR A 40 12.15 20.50 -18.60
C TYR A 40 12.35 19.67 -17.34
N VAL A 41 11.72 20.07 -16.25
CA VAL A 41 11.71 19.33 -14.98
C VAL A 41 10.26 19.13 -14.57
N ALA A 42 9.88 17.90 -14.28
CA ALA A 42 8.57 17.56 -13.76
C ALA A 42 8.72 16.71 -12.50
N ALA A 43 7.92 17.03 -11.49
CA ALA A 43 7.78 16.26 -10.27
C ALA A 43 6.31 15.97 -10.01
N SER A 44 6.01 14.76 -9.58
CA SER A 44 4.67 14.39 -9.15
C SER A 44 4.71 13.62 -7.84
N TYR A 45 3.67 13.83 -7.06
CA TYR A 45 3.39 13.10 -5.84
C TYR A 45 1.94 12.61 -5.88
N SER A 46 1.74 11.33 -5.59
CA SER A 46 0.41 10.79 -5.33
C SER A 46 0.41 9.99 -4.05
N GLN A 47 -0.68 10.11 -3.29
CA GLN A 47 -0.96 9.28 -2.13
C GLN A 47 -2.36 8.71 -2.26
N ASP A 48 -2.44 7.40 -2.31
CA ASP A 48 -3.69 6.65 -2.27
C ASP A 48 -3.82 5.97 -0.90
N ASN A 49 -4.94 6.23 -0.24
CA ASN A 49 -5.26 5.64 1.06
C ASN A 49 -6.33 4.57 0.88
N GLY A 50 -6.20 3.47 1.61
CA GLY A 50 -7.20 2.42 1.64
C GLY A 50 -8.42 2.77 2.48
N ILE A 51 -9.49 2.00 2.30
CA ILE A 51 -10.75 2.16 3.03
C ILE A 51 -10.84 1.28 4.28
N LEU A 52 -9.78 0.55 4.65
CA LEU A 52 -9.79 -0.26 5.86
C LEU A 52 -9.84 0.63 7.11
N GLU A 53 -10.66 0.25 8.07
CA GLU A 53 -10.70 0.90 9.37
C GLU A 53 -9.39 0.64 10.12
N VAL A 54 -8.89 1.65 10.84
CA VAL A 54 -7.65 1.51 11.63
C VAL A 54 -8.02 1.10 13.04
N ASP A 55 -7.50 -0.05 13.49
CA ASP A 55 -7.66 -0.47 14.87
C ASP A 55 -6.73 0.34 15.78
N LYS A 56 -7.32 1.10 16.69
CA LYS A 56 -6.59 1.91 17.68
C LYS A 56 -5.80 1.06 18.68
N ASN A 57 -6.16 -0.20 18.86
CA ASN A 57 -5.47 -1.13 19.75
C ASN A 57 -4.33 -1.87 19.06
N SER A 58 -4.15 -1.70 17.76
CA SER A 58 -3.03 -2.27 17.02
C SER A 58 -1.78 -1.42 17.21
N ASN A 59 -0.65 -2.07 17.44
CA ASN A 59 0.66 -1.41 17.56
C ASN A 59 1.20 -0.90 16.22
N PHE A 60 0.47 -1.07 15.13
CA PHE A 60 0.83 -0.63 13.78
C PHE A 60 -0.39 -0.15 13.01
N ASN A 61 -0.16 0.70 12.03
CA ASN A 61 -1.21 1.18 11.14
C ASN A 61 -1.46 0.14 10.05
N ASN A 62 -2.59 -0.55 10.14
CA ASN A 62 -3.03 -1.58 9.19
C ASN A 62 -3.76 -1.01 7.96
N ASN A 63 -4.00 0.30 7.90
CA ASN A 63 -4.63 0.89 6.73
C ASN A 63 -3.67 0.94 5.55
N ILE A 64 -4.19 0.69 4.37
CA ILE A 64 -3.42 0.78 3.14
C ILE A 64 -3.01 2.22 2.88
N LYS A 65 -1.74 2.42 2.57
CA LYS A 65 -1.18 3.69 2.15
C LYS A 65 -0.14 3.43 1.06
N GLN A 66 -0.41 3.94 -0.12
CA GLN A 66 0.53 3.91 -1.23
C GLN A 66 0.93 5.34 -1.58
N ARG A 67 2.23 5.58 -1.70
CA ARG A 67 2.80 6.87 -2.10
C ARG A 67 3.69 6.64 -3.30
N VAL A 68 3.48 7.45 -4.33
CA VAL A 68 4.32 7.42 -5.52
C VAL A 68 4.90 8.81 -5.74
N TYR A 69 6.22 8.86 -5.85
CA TYR A 69 6.99 10.06 -6.21
C TYR A 69 7.60 9.82 -7.58
N THR A 70 7.41 10.78 -8.47
CA THR A 70 8.03 10.74 -9.79
C THR A 70 8.82 12.02 -10.03
N LEU A 71 10.03 11.87 -10.50
CA LEU A 71 10.88 12.97 -10.95
C LEU A 71 11.34 12.71 -12.39
N ARG A 72 11.23 13.70 -13.24
CA ARG A 72 11.76 13.68 -14.61
C ARG A 72 12.50 14.97 -14.89
N SER A 73 13.67 14.86 -15.50
CA SER A 73 14.45 15.99 -15.95
C SER A 73 14.99 15.70 -17.35
N ASN A 74 14.76 16.63 -18.26
CA ASN A 74 15.32 16.62 -19.59
C ASN A 74 16.06 17.94 -19.79
N VAL A 75 17.35 17.87 -20.11
CA VAL A 75 18.19 19.04 -20.36
C VAL A 75 18.89 18.85 -21.70
N ASN A 76 18.70 19.79 -22.58
CA ASN A 76 19.39 19.87 -23.88
C ASN A 76 20.33 21.09 -23.85
N ILE A 77 21.58 20.87 -24.15
CA ILE A 77 22.62 21.91 -24.13
C ILE A 77 23.30 21.96 -25.48
N ASN A 78 23.25 23.08 -26.14
CA ASN A 78 24.06 23.38 -27.34
C ASN A 78 25.45 23.76 -26.86
N ALA A 79 26.33 22.75 -26.63
CA ALA A 79 27.67 22.96 -26.12
C ALA A 79 28.55 23.75 -27.11
N THR A 80 28.31 23.53 -28.39
CA THR A 80 28.86 24.33 -29.50
C THR A 80 27.84 24.49 -30.60
N LYS A 81 28.14 25.20 -31.68
CA LYS A 81 27.26 25.32 -32.85
C LYS A 81 27.00 23.98 -33.56
N THR A 82 27.82 22.98 -33.29
CA THR A 82 27.79 21.67 -33.95
C THR A 82 27.63 20.50 -32.98
N THR A 83 27.59 20.78 -31.66
CA THR A 83 27.52 19.75 -30.60
C THR A 83 26.31 20.01 -29.71
N GLU A 84 25.38 19.06 -29.64
CA GLU A 84 24.25 19.04 -28.69
C GLU A 84 24.51 17.93 -27.67
N LEU A 85 24.40 18.26 -26.38
CA LEU A 85 24.40 17.33 -25.26
C LEU A 85 22.97 17.22 -24.75
N ILE A 86 22.53 15.99 -24.52
CA ILE A 86 21.18 15.74 -24.00
C ILE A 86 21.30 14.85 -22.76
N VAL A 87 20.75 15.31 -21.64
CA VAL A 87 20.70 14.58 -20.38
C VAL A 87 19.25 14.36 -20.00
N ARG A 88 18.88 13.10 -19.81
CA ARG A 88 17.56 12.72 -19.32
C ARG A 88 17.71 11.90 -18.06
N LEU A 89 17.04 12.34 -17.00
CA LEU A 89 16.99 11.65 -15.72
C LEU A 89 15.54 11.36 -15.38
N SER A 90 15.25 10.17 -14.91
CA SER A 90 13.94 9.86 -14.34
C SER A 90 14.05 8.97 -13.11
N GLY A 91 13.18 9.21 -12.14
CA GLY A 91 13.06 8.43 -10.92
C GLY A 91 11.61 8.22 -10.58
N VAL A 92 11.26 6.99 -10.23
CA VAL A 92 9.95 6.64 -9.67
C VAL A 92 10.21 5.88 -8.38
N PHE A 93 9.59 6.35 -7.30
CA PHE A 93 9.64 5.71 -5.98
C PHE A 93 8.20 5.39 -5.58
N ASP A 94 7.94 4.13 -5.28
CA ASP A 94 6.64 3.61 -4.88
C ASP A 94 6.77 2.95 -3.52
N ASP A 95 6.12 3.53 -2.50
CA ASP A 95 6.10 3.05 -1.13
C ASP A 95 4.68 2.58 -0.79
N TYR A 96 4.57 1.34 -0.36
CA TYR A 96 3.33 0.72 0.07
C TYR A 96 3.41 0.27 1.53
N ASN A 97 2.34 0.53 2.27
CA ASN A 97 2.07 -0.03 3.59
C ASN A 97 0.62 -0.54 3.63
N GLY A 98 0.39 -1.69 4.24
CA GLY A 98 -0.95 -2.26 4.33
C GLY A 98 -0.99 -3.61 5.06
N PRO A 99 -2.17 -4.26 5.10
CA PRO A 99 -2.32 -5.58 5.70
C PRO A 99 -1.53 -6.63 4.93
N LEU A 100 -1.24 -7.76 5.58
CA LEU A 100 -0.46 -8.86 4.99
C LEU A 100 -1.03 -9.37 3.66
N TYR A 101 -2.33 -9.45 3.53
CA TYR A 101 -3.02 -9.93 2.32
C TYR A 101 -3.20 -8.88 1.23
N GLY A 102 -2.85 -7.63 1.49
CA GLY A 102 -3.13 -6.54 0.57
C GLY A 102 -4.62 -6.16 0.48
N GLY A 103 -4.92 -5.04 -0.18
CA GLY A 103 -6.26 -4.45 -0.16
C GLY A 103 -7.33 -5.27 -0.83
N SER A 104 -7.07 -5.77 -2.02
CA SER A 104 -8.07 -6.54 -2.78
C SER A 104 -8.42 -7.87 -2.10
N ALA A 105 -7.43 -8.57 -1.54
CA ALA A 105 -7.68 -9.82 -0.84
C ALA A 105 -8.44 -9.58 0.48
N MET A 106 -8.09 -8.53 1.23
CA MET A 106 -8.82 -8.14 2.43
C MET A 106 -10.27 -7.74 2.12
N TYR A 107 -10.49 -6.94 1.07
CA TYR A 107 -11.84 -6.58 0.63
C TYR A 107 -12.68 -7.82 0.27
N ASN A 108 -12.10 -8.74 -0.50
CA ASN A 108 -12.78 -9.99 -0.85
C ASN A 108 -13.10 -10.85 0.38
N LEU A 109 -12.19 -10.92 1.35
CA LEU A 109 -12.41 -11.64 2.60
C LEU A 109 -13.57 -11.03 3.39
N ILE A 110 -13.60 -9.71 3.54
CA ILE A 110 -14.67 -8.97 4.22
C ILE A 110 -16.03 -9.23 3.55
N MET A 111 -16.08 -9.16 2.21
CA MET A 111 -17.32 -9.31 1.46
C MET A 111 -17.86 -10.73 1.40
N LYS A 112 -16.99 -11.74 1.55
CA LYS A 112 -17.36 -13.16 1.49
C LYS A 112 -17.55 -13.82 2.86
N SER A 113 -17.16 -13.15 3.94
CA SER A 113 -17.29 -13.73 5.29
C SER A 113 -18.72 -13.83 5.73
N ASN A 114 -19.05 -14.99 6.28
CA ASN A 114 -20.40 -15.26 6.78
C ASN A 114 -20.67 -14.42 8.05
N PRO A 115 -21.76 -13.62 8.10
CA PRO A 115 -22.03 -12.72 9.21
C PRO A 115 -22.56 -13.40 10.47
N VAL A 116 -22.98 -14.67 10.39
CA VAL A 116 -23.65 -15.36 11.52
C VAL A 116 -22.81 -16.42 12.21
N LEU A 117 -21.63 -16.75 11.70
CA LEU A 117 -20.80 -17.82 12.26
C LEU A 117 -20.10 -17.43 13.56
N PHE A 118 -19.59 -16.20 13.63
CA PHE A 118 -18.88 -15.69 14.80
C PHE A 118 -18.80 -14.16 14.77
N PRO A 119 -18.64 -13.50 15.93
CA PRO A 119 -18.36 -12.08 15.99
C PRO A 119 -16.91 -11.77 15.58
N ALA A 120 -16.60 -10.53 15.27
CA ALA A 120 -15.23 -10.07 15.00
C ALA A 120 -14.31 -10.37 16.20
N LYS A 121 -14.81 -10.09 17.40
CA LYS A 121 -14.15 -10.37 18.68
C LYS A 121 -15.19 -10.60 19.77
N TYR A 122 -14.81 -11.38 20.77
CA TYR A 122 -15.57 -11.49 22.02
C TYR A 122 -15.14 -10.40 23.02
N PRO A 123 -16.05 -9.86 23.83
CA PRO A 123 -15.68 -9.11 25.02
C PRO A 123 -14.95 -10.04 25.99
N LYS A 124 -14.09 -9.48 26.83
CA LYS A 124 -13.40 -10.26 27.87
C LYS A 124 -14.40 -10.68 28.95
N ASP A 125 -14.47 -11.95 29.22
CA ASP A 125 -15.17 -12.55 30.36
C ASP A 125 -14.26 -12.65 31.59
N GLU A 126 -14.74 -13.16 32.70
CA GLU A 126 -13.99 -13.30 33.95
C GLU A 126 -12.74 -14.19 33.77
N ALA A 127 -12.85 -15.27 33.00
CA ALA A 127 -11.73 -16.18 32.72
C ALA A 127 -10.62 -15.52 31.92
N HIS A 128 -10.97 -14.54 31.09
CA HIS A 128 -10.05 -13.84 30.20
C HIS A 128 -9.79 -12.38 30.61
N ALA A 129 -10.18 -11.97 31.81
CA ALA A 129 -10.03 -10.58 32.29
C ALA A 129 -8.59 -10.06 32.22
N TYR A 130 -7.62 -10.94 32.46
CA TYR A 130 -6.18 -10.61 32.46
C TYR A 130 -5.46 -10.86 31.14
N THR A 131 -6.14 -11.39 30.12
CA THR A 131 -5.51 -11.61 28.82
C THR A 131 -5.17 -10.27 28.16
N LYS A 132 -3.98 -10.16 27.58
CA LYS A 132 -3.52 -8.95 26.90
C LYS A 132 -3.91 -8.91 25.41
N HIS A 133 -4.22 -10.06 24.84
CA HIS A 133 -4.58 -10.17 23.42
C HIS A 133 -6.10 -10.04 23.21
N THR A 134 -6.48 -9.80 21.96
CA THR A 134 -7.87 -9.76 21.50
C THR A 134 -8.43 -11.18 21.39
N LEU A 135 -9.67 -11.39 21.86
CA LEU A 135 -10.38 -12.67 21.75
C LEU A 135 -11.08 -12.73 20.38
N PHE A 136 -10.37 -13.11 19.32
CA PHE A 136 -10.95 -13.17 17.98
C PHE A 136 -11.97 -14.31 17.87
N GLY A 137 -13.16 -13.98 17.37
CA GLY A 137 -14.18 -14.98 17.13
C GLY A 137 -13.80 -15.96 16.02
N ASN A 138 -14.13 -17.23 16.20
CA ASN A 138 -14.02 -18.26 15.19
C ASN A 138 -15.07 -19.35 15.39
N ALA A 139 -15.20 -20.24 14.40
CA ALA A 139 -16.08 -21.38 14.44
C ALA A 139 -15.33 -22.63 13.96
N GLU A 140 -15.84 -23.82 14.30
CA GLU A 140 -15.39 -25.11 13.79
C GLU A 140 -13.87 -25.32 13.77
N ASN A 141 -13.23 -25.06 14.90
CA ASN A 141 -11.76 -25.27 15.08
C ASN A 141 -10.88 -24.45 14.13
N GLY A 142 -11.29 -23.23 13.79
CA GLY A 142 -10.46 -22.31 13.02
C GLY A 142 -10.49 -22.54 11.50
N GLN A 143 -11.46 -23.25 10.98
CA GLN A 143 -11.61 -23.46 9.53
C GLN A 143 -11.94 -22.19 8.75
N TYR A 144 -12.54 -21.21 9.43
CA TYR A 144 -12.94 -19.95 8.81
C TYR A 144 -11.98 -18.82 9.19
N LEU A 145 -11.62 -18.01 8.21
CA LEU A 145 -10.80 -16.82 8.47
C LEU A 145 -11.69 -15.72 9.07
N ASN A 146 -11.23 -15.16 10.18
CA ASN A 146 -11.85 -13.96 10.76
C ASN A 146 -11.24 -12.71 10.07
N PRO A 147 -12.02 -11.94 9.31
CA PRO A 147 -11.49 -10.77 8.58
C PRO A 147 -10.83 -9.74 9.49
N TYR A 148 -11.37 -9.52 10.69
CA TYR A 148 -10.79 -8.60 11.64
C TYR A 148 -9.42 -9.09 12.14
N ALA A 149 -9.30 -10.36 12.51
CA ALA A 149 -8.03 -10.94 12.90
C ALA A 149 -6.99 -10.84 11.76
N GLU A 150 -7.39 -11.16 10.53
CA GLU A 150 -6.51 -11.07 9.37
C GLU A 150 -6.06 -9.63 9.06
N MET A 151 -6.92 -8.65 9.31
CA MET A 151 -6.60 -7.24 9.13
C MET A 151 -5.56 -6.73 10.16
N VAL A 152 -5.63 -7.21 11.41
CA VAL A 152 -4.82 -6.69 12.52
C VAL A 152 -3.65 -7.59 12.93
N ARG A 153 -3.52 -8.81 12.36
CA ARG A 153 -2.46 -9.73 12.75
C ARG A 153 -1.06 -9.36 12.23
N GLY A 154 -0.96 -8.37 11.37
CA GLY A 154 0.31 -7.95 10.85
C GLY A 154 0.21 -6.95 9.72
N TYR A 155 1.36 -6.57 9.20
CA TYR A 155 1.46 -5.61 8.12
C TYR A 155 2.58 -5.96 7.14
N LYS A 156 2.47 -5.42 5.95
CA LYS A 156 3.48 -5.47 4.90
C LYS A 156 3.88 -4.05 4.51
N GLU A 157 5.18 -3.81 4.51
CA GLU A 157 5.80 -2.63 3.93
C GLU A 157 6.59 -3.05 2.70
N SER A 158 6.42 -2.37 1.60
CA SER A 158 7.23 -2.58 0.42
C SER A 158 7.58 -1.26 -0.24
N GLY A 159 8.78 -1.20 -0.78
CA GLY A 159 9.25 -0.06 -1.55
C GLY A 159 9.86 -0.53 -2.86
N ARG A 160 9.61 0.22 -3.91
CA ARG A 160 10.22 0.02 -5.22
C ARG A 160 10.73 1.33 -5.77
N SER A 161 11.97 1.36 -6.20
CA SER A 161 12.54 2.49 -6.92
C SER A 161 13.02 2.07 -8.29
N ASN A 162 12.73 2.91 -9.27
CA ASN A 162 13.23 2.78 -10.63
C ASN A 162 13.90 4.10 -11.01
N LEU A 163 15.22 4.06 -11.18
CA LEU A 163 16.04 5.18 -11.60
C LEU A 163 16.58 4.92 -12.98
N SER A 164 16.51 5.89 -13.87
CA SER A 164 17.15 5.82 -15.17
C SER A 164 17.83 7.12 -15.52
N ALA A 165 18.97 7.00 -16.17
CA ALA A 165 19.76 8.09 -16.69
C ALA A 165 20.17 7.81 -18.13
N GLN A 166 20.01 8.80 -18.97
CA GLN A 166 20.42 8.78 -20.36
C GLN A 166 21.28 9.99 -20.66
N PHE A 167 22.42 9.76 -21.27
CA PHE A 167 23.31 10.78 -21.79
C PHE A 167 23.47 10.57 -23.28
N GLU A 168 23.30 11.61 -24.03
CA GLU A 168 23.39 11.59 -25.51
C GLU A 168 24.20 12.77 -25.99
N VAL A 169 25.12 12.50 -26.90
CA VAL A 169 25.90 13.50 -27.62
C VAL A 169 25.55 13.40 -29.09
N LYS A 170 25.15 14.49 -29.68
CA LYS A 170 24.98 14.64 -31.12
C LYS A 170 26.04 15.60 -31.66
N GLN A 171 26.76 15.17 -32.66
CA GLN A 171 27.79 15.96 -33.31
C GLN A 171 27.49 16.10 -34.81
N ASP A 172 27.32 17.33 -35.28
CA ASP A 172 27.26 17.65 -36.69
C ASP A 172 28.70 17.65 -37.26
N LEU A 173 28.91 16.84 -38.26
CA LEU A 173 30.20 16.64 -38.91
C LEU A 173 30.25 17.24 -40.33
N LYS A 174 29.42 18.28 -40.59
CA LYS A 174 29.39 19.00 -41.88
C LYS A 174 30.74 19.46 -42.35
N PHE A 175 31.69 19.69 -41.43
CA PHE A 175 33.04 20.09 -41.75
C PHE A 175 33.84 18.98 -42.45
N LEU A 176 33.44 17.70 -42.32
CA LEU A 176 34.00 16.57 -43.03
C LEU A 176 33.23 16.28 -44.31
N THR A 177 31.92 16.19 -44.22
CA THR A 177 31.02 15.86 -45.35
C THR A 177 29.63 16.41 -45.06
N GLU A 178 29.04 17.07 -46.07
CA GLU A 178 27.68 17.62 -45.95
C GLU A 178 26.67 16.52 -45.63
N GLY A 179 25.82 16.78 -44.63
CA GLY A 179 24.80 15.84 -44.14
C GLY A 179 25.35 14.76 -43.21
N LEU A 180 26.64 14.69 -42.91
CA LEU A 180 27.21 13.74 -41.96
C LEU A 180 26.94 14.19 -40.50
N SER A 181 26.50 13.28 -39.69
CA SER A 181 26.34 13.48 -38.21
C SER A 181 26.72 12.19 -37.48
N ALA A 182 27.18 12.34 -36.23
CA ALA A 182 27.41 11.25 -35.30
C ALA A 182 26.55 11.40 -34.05
N ARG A 183 26.12 10.27 -33.50
CA ARG A 183 25.36 10.20 -32.27
C ARG A 183 25.95 9.15 -31.36
N LEU A 184 26.26 9.53 -30.14
CA LEU A 184 26.62 8.64 -29.05
C LEU A 184 25.51 8.65 -28.01
N LEU A 185 25.03 7.46 -27.61
CA LEU A 185 24.01 7.30 -26.61
C LEU A 185 24.50 6.35 -25.52
N PHE A 186 24.45 6.82 -24.29
CA PHE A 186 24.63 6.00 -23.08
C PHE A 186 23.35 6.00 -22.29
N ASN A 187 22.90 4.80 -21.86
CA ASN A 187 21.71 4.62 -21.07
C ASN A 187 21.99 3.66 -19.92
N THR A 188 21.54 3.99 -18.73
CA THR A 188 21.60 3.12 -17.55
C THR A 188 20.29 3.19 -16.78
N SER A 189 19.91 2.06 -16.18
CA SER A 189 18.77 1.99 -15.28
C SER A 189 19.07 1.09 -14.09
N ARG A 190 18.47 1.43 -12.96
CA ARG A 190 18.54 0.65 -11.74
C ARG A 190 17.15 0.50 -11.15
N ILE A 191 16.76 -0.76 -10.88
CA ILE A 191 15.56 -1.10 -10.14
C ILE A 191 15.99 -1.66 -8.79
N SER A 192 15.40 -1.16 -7.72
CA SER A 192 15.59 -1.66 -6.36
C SER A 192 14.23 -1.87 -5.73
N SER A 193 14.06 -2.95 -4.98
CA SER A 193 12.84 -3.23 -4.25
C SER A 193 13.16 -3.90 -2.91
N TYR A 194 12.30 -3.66 -1.93
CA TYR A 194 12.30 -4.37 -0.66
C TYR A 194 10.87 -4.69 -0.25
N ASP A 195 10.73 -5.79 0.48
CA ASP A 195 9.49 -6.22 1.12
C ASP A 195 9.79 -6.61 2.56
N VAL A 196 9.05 -6.03 3.50
CA VAL A 196 9.11 -6.37 4.92
C VAL A 196 7.73 -6.74 5.37
N SER A 197 7.58 -7.94 5.95
CA SER A 197 6.32 -8.40 6.53
C SER A 197 6.54 -8.76 7.99
N ARG A 198 5.63 -8.32 8.85
CA ARG A 198 5.59 -8.68 10.26
C ARG A 198 4.21 -9.21 10.59
N LYS A 199 4.16 -10.35 11.28
CA LYS A 199 2.91 -11.01 11.64
C LYS A 199 2.94 -11.56 13.05
N LEU A 200 1.76 -11.61 13.66
CA LEU A 200 1.46 -12.34 14.87
C LEU A 200 0.50 -13.48 14.51
N ASN A 201 0.51 -14.53 15.31
CA ASN A 201 -0.50 -15.57 15.24
C ASN A 201 -1.65 -15.18 16.17
N PRO A 202 -2.84 -14.92 15.65
CA PRO A 202 -3.99 -14.55 16.49
C PRO A 202 -4.47 -15.77 17.29
N TYR A 203 -5.02 -15.51 18.48
CA TYR A 203 -5.72 -16.50 19.27
C TYR A 203 -7.21 -16.43 18.94
N TYR A 204 -7.79 -17.58 18.63
CA TYR A 204 -9.19 -17.70 18.24
C TYR A 204 -10.01 -18.32 19.36
N TYR A 205 -11.21 -17.82 19.53
CA TYR A 205 -12.13 -18.21 20.57
C TYR A 205 -13.49 -18.54 19.96
N LYS A 206 -14.15 -19.52 20.54
CA LYS A 206 -15.55 -19.85 20.25
C LYS A 206 -16.37 -19.82 21.52
N MET A 207 -17.66 -19.65 21.38
CA MET A 207 -18.59 -19.82 22.49
C MET A 207 -18.62 -21.30 22.90
N THR A 208 -18.31 -21.59 24.17
CA THR A 208 -18.31 -22.96 24.69
C THR A 208 -19.52 -23.28 25.51
N ASN A 209 -20.13 -22.26 26.15
CA ASN A 209 -21.33 -22.40 26.98
C ASN A 209 -22.18 -21.15 26.88
N TYR A 210 -23.51 -21.31 26.90
CA TYR A 210 -24.48 -20.22 26.88
C TYR A 210 -25.65 -20.54 27.78
N ASP A 211 -25.93 -19.65 28.73
CA ASP A 211 -27.09 -19.73 29.58
C ASP A 211 -28.26 -18.92 28.97
N TYR A 212 -29.30 -19.61 28.56
CA TYR A 212 -30.49 -18.98 27.95
C TYR A 212 -31.34 -18.15 28.92
N LEU A 213 -31.18 -18.36 30.24
CA LEU A 213 -31.95 -17.65 31.26
C LEU A 213 -31.28 -16.33 31.61
N THR A 214 -29.98 -16.33 31.83
CA THR A 214 -29.21 -15.14 32.20
C THR A 214 -28.66 -14.39 31.02
N GLY A 215 -28.44 -15.08 29.89
CA GLY A 215 -27.75 -14.54 28.73
C GLY A 215 -26.23 -14.56 28.85
N ASP A 216 -25.71 -15.19 29.92
CA ASP A 216 -24.27 -15.32 30.13
C ASP A 216 -23.64 -16.37 29.20
N TYR A 217 -22.39 -16.17 28.83
CA TYR A 217 -21.65 -17.11 28.00
C TYR A 217 -20.18 -17.21 28.43
N GLN A 218 -19.56 -18.30 28.03
CA GLN A 218 -18.15 -18.53 28.19
C GLN A 218 -17.50 -18.70 26.81
N SER A 219 -16.29 -18.15 26.65
CA SER A 219 -15.47 -18.32 25.47
C SER A 219 -14.25 -19.19 25.79
N GLY A 220 -13.80 -20.03 24.85
CA GLY A 220 -12.66 -20.90 25.02
C GLY A 220 -12.05 -21.37 23.69
#